data_4429483ee756ecc72a337541e6a2d427
#
_entry.id   4429483ee756ecc72a337541e6a2d427
#
_cell.length_a   1.000
_cell.length_b   1.000
_cell.length_c   1.000
_cell.angle_alpha   90.00
_cell.angle_beta   90.00
_cell.angle_gamma   90.00
#
_symmetry.space_group_name_H-M   'P 1'
#
loop_
_entity.id
_entity.type
_entity.pdbx_description
1 polymer ?
#
loop_
_entity_poly.entity_id
_entity_poly.type
_entity_poly.pdbx_seq_one_letter_code
_entity_poly.pdbx_strand_id
1 'polypeptide(L)'
;VDIPQIGVDALEGILGTRATLLDVRESGDYAASRITGTQHIPLADLPDRMDEIPSDQSVYVICTKGGRSLAAVDFLLHQGLTAINVIGGTAAWIESGRPVETGEPT
;
A
#
# COMPACT_ATOMS: atom_id res chain seq x y z
N VAL A 1 13.34 -14.86 -3.49
CA VAL A 1 13.15 -14.21 -2.20
C VAL A 1 11.68 -14.23 -1.83
N ASP A 2 11.37 -14.71 -0.64
CA ASP A 2 10.00 -14.72 -0.15
C ASP A 2 9.59 -13.31 0.23
N ILE A 3 8.48 -12.86 -0.31
CA ILE A 3 7.92 -11.54 0.01
C ILE A 3 6.83 -11.74 1.06
N PRO A 4 6.92 -11.07 2.22
CA PRO A 4 5.85 -11.15 3.21
C PRO A 4 4.54 -10.62 2.64
N GLN A 5 3.44 -11.32 2.92
CA GLN A 5 2.13 -10.96 2.38
C GLN A 5 1.04 -11.16 3.43
N ILE A 6 0.02 -10.30 3.38
CA ILE A 6 -1.21 -10.47 4.18
C ILE A 6 -2.43 -10.22 3.29
N GLY A 7 -3.59 -10.71 3.71
CA GLY A 7 -4.85 -10.41 3.05
C GLY A 7 -5.52 -9.18 3.64
N VAL A 8 -6.65 -8.77 3.04
CA VAL A 8 -7.39 -7.57 3.49
C VAL A 8 -8.01 -7.73 4.88
N ASP A 9 -8.34 -8.96 5.28
CA ASP A 9 -8.89 -9.18 6.64
C ASP A 9 -7.84 -8.84 7.70
N ALA A 10 -6.60 -9.31 7.52
CA ALA A 10 -5.51 -8.99 8.44
C ALA A 10 -5.15 -7.51 8.37
N LEU A 11 -5.20 -6.93 7.18
CA LEU A 11 -4.92 -5.50 6.99
C LEU A 11 -5.89 -4.65 7.82
N GLU A 12 -7.17 -4.98 7.80
CA GLU A 12 -8.18 -4.23 8.56
C GLU A 12 -7.81 -4.15 10.05
N GLY A 13 -7.33 -5.25 10.61
CA GLY A 13 -6.91 -5.28 12.02
C GLY A 13 -5.67 -4.45 12.30
N ILE A 14 -4.88 -4.15 11.29
CA ILE A 14 -3.64 -3.37 11.42
C ILE A 14 -3.90 -1.86 11.28
N LEU A 15 -4.92 -1.48 10.50
CA LEU A 15 -5.27 -0.07 10.31
C LEU A 15 -5.62 0.56 11.66
N GLY A 16 -5.10 1.75 11.90
CA GLY A 16 -5.25 2.43 13.19
C GLY A 16 -4.12 2.15 14.16
N THR A 17 -3.25 1.18 13.86
CA THR A 17 -2.02 0.97 14.62
C THR A 17 -0.89 1.82 14.04
N ARG A 18 0.31 1.72 14.62
CA ARG A 18 1.47 2.45 14.14
C ARG A 18 2.10 1.72 12.96
N ALA A 19 1.42 1.75 11.83
CA ALA A 19 1.89 1.14 10.59
C ALA A 19 1.57 2.08 9.44
N THR A 20 2.37 2.01 8.38
CA THR A 20 2.14 2.79 7.16
C THR A 20 1.42 1.90 6.15
N LEU A 21 0.35 2.41 5.55
CA LEU A 21 -0.25 1.79 4.37
C LEU A 21 0.13 2.63 3.16
N LEU A 22 0.94 2.08 2.27
CA LEU A 22 1.49 2.77 1.10
C LEU A 22 0.79 2.30 -0.17
N ASP A 23 0.13 3.22 -0.86
CA ASP A 23 -0.52 2.94 -2.15
C ASP A 23 0.41 3.36 -3.27
N VAL A 24 0.77 2.42 -4.15
CA VAL A 24 1.75 2.64 -5.21
C VAL A 24 1.13 2.72 -6.60
N ARG A 25 -0.19 2.90 -6.66
CA ARG A 25 -0.90 3.03 -7.94
C ARG A 25 -0.70 4.41 -8.56
N GLU A 26 -1.11 4.53 -9.82
CA GLU A 26 -1.14 5.82 -10.50
C GLU A 26 -2.18 6.76 -9.85
N SER A 27 -1.99 8.06 -10.04
CA SER A 27 -2.86 9.07 -9.42
C SER A 27 -4.33 8.92 -9.81
N GLY A 28 -4.62 8.51 -11.03
CA GLY A 28 -6.01 8.30 -11.48
C GLY A 28 -6.70 7.18 -10.73
N ASP A 29 -6.00 6.07 -10.51
CA ASP A 29 -6.54 4.95 -9.73
C ASP A 29 -6.78 5.36 -8.28
N TYR A 30 -5.83 6.09 -7.73
CA TYR A 30 -5.90 6.56 -6.33
C TYR A 30 -7.08 7.51 -6.13
N ALA A 31 -7.29 8.43 -7.06
CA ALA A 31 -8.42 9.36 -7.01
C ALA A 31 -9.76 8.63 -7.17
N ALA A 32 -9.80 7.57 -7.98
CA ALA A 32 -11.04 6.82 -8.22
C ALA A 32 -11.55 6.15 -6.95
N SER A 33 -10.66 5.49 -6.21
CA SER A 33 -11.02 4.89 -4.91
C SER A 33 -9.76 4.50 -4.16
N ARG A 34 -9.76 4.68 -2.84
CA ARG A 34 -8.62 4.35 -1.99
C ARG A 34 -9.07 4.03 -0.57
N ILE A 35 -8.23 3.34 0.15
CA ILE A 35 -8.43 3.09 1.58
C ILE A 35 -8.06 4.36 2.34
N THR A 36 -8.87 4.74 3.30
CA THR A 36 -8.63 5.92 4.14
C THR A 36 -7.30 5.81 4.88
N GLY A 37 -6.55 6.91 4.93
CA GLY A 37 -5.30 6.98 5.70
C GLY A 37 -4.08 6.44 4.97
N THR A 38 -4.18 6.18 3.67
CA THR A 38 -3.02 5.75 2.88
C THR A 38 -2.07 6.90 2.58
N GLN A 39 -0.79 6.56 2.52
CA GLN A 39 0.22 7.41 1.93
C GLN A 39 0.32 7.03 0.45
N HIS A 40 0.31 8.01 -0.46
CA HIS A 40 0.34 7.74 -1.89
C HIS A 40 1.68 8.13 -2.51
N ILE A 41 2.39 7.13 -3.01
CA ILE A 41 3.62 7.34 -3.81
C ILE A 41 3.55 6.36 -4.97
N PRO A 42 3.32 6.83 -6.22
CA PRO A 42 3.31 5.93 -7.36
C PRO A 42 4.62 5.15 -7.48
N LEU A 43 4.54 3.91 -7.94
CA LEU A 43 5.71 3.01 -8.03
C LEU A 43 6.89 3.68 -8.73
N ALA A 44 6.64 4.40 -9.83
CA ALA A 44 7.70 5.05 -10.60
C ALA A 44 8.44 6.14 -9.80
N ASP A 45 7.78 6.74 -8.82
CA ASP A 45 8.35 7.84 -8.02
C ASP A 45 9.03 7.33 -6.75
N LEU A 46 8.89 6.05 -6.44
CA LEU A 46 9.33 5.49 -5.17
C LEU A 46 10.82 5.72 -4.90
N PRO A 47 11.74 5.49 -5.86
CA PRO A 47 13.16 5.71 -5.59
C PRO A 47 13.50 7.14 -5.17
N ASP A 48 12.78 8.13 -5.70
CA ASP A 48 13.05 9.55 -5.43
C ASP A 48 12.35 10.06 -4.17
N ARG A 49 11.44 9.27 -3.61
CA ARG A 49 10.60 9.70 -2.49
C ARG A 49 10.72 8.80 -1.26
N MET A 50 11.80 8.06 -1.16
CA MET A 50 12.03 7.13 -0.04
C MET A 50 12.06 7.82 1.33
N ASP A 51 12.52 9.05 1.38
CA ASP A 51 12.58 9.82 2.62
C ASP A 51 11.22 10.19 3.19
N GLU A 52 10.15 10.05 2.41
CA GLU A 52 8.78 10.29 2.87
C GLU A 52 8.19 9.09 3.60
N ILE A 53 8.85 7.92 3.55
CA ILE A 53 8.34 6.69 4.15
C ILE A 53 8.98 6.51 5.53
N PRO A 54 8.15 6.37 6.60
CA PRO A 54 8.71 6.12 7.93
C PRO A 54 9.53 4.84 7.96
N SER A 55 10.73 4.91 8.53
CA SER A 55 11.65 3.76 8.60
C SER A 55 11.55 2.99 9.90
N ASP A 56 10.77 3.49 10.86
CA ASP A 56 10.66 2.92 12.21
C ASP A 56 9.37 2.11 12.41
N GLN A 57 8.68 1.79 11.34
CA GLN A 57 7.44 1.01 11.41
C GLN A 57 7.28 0.16 10.15
N SER A 58 6.41 -0.85 10.23
CA SER A 58 6.12 -1.71 9.07
C SER A 58 5.37 -0.94 8.00
N VAL A 59 5.69 -1.23 6.74
CA VAL A 59 5.06 -0.60 5.57
C VAL A 59 4.25 -1.68 4.84
N TYR A 60 2.94 -1.51 4.83
CA TYR A 60 2.04 -2.40 4.09
C TYR A 60 1.77 -1.74 2.73
N VAL A 61 2.05 -2.47 1.65
CA VAL A 61 2.06 -1.91 0.30
C VAL A 61 0.90 -2.47 -0.50
N ILE A 62 0.10 -1.58 -1.08
CA ILE A 62 -1.11 -1.95 -1.79
C ILE A 62 -1.13 -1.36 -3.20
N CYS A 63 -1.64 -2.14 -4.15
CA CYS A 63 -1.99 -1.65 -5.48
C CYS A 63 -3.39 -2.17 -5.82
N THR A 64 -3.78 -2.24 -7.09
CA THR A 64 -5.14 -2.66 -7.43
C THR A 64 -5.38 -4.14 -7.12
N LYS A 65 -4.49 -5.04 -7.54
CA LYS A 65 -4.65 -6.48 -7.39
C LYS A 65 -3.47 -7.20 -6.76
N GLY A 66 -2.40 -6.49 -6.43
CA GLY A 66 -1.22 -7.06 -5.76
C GLY A 66 0.02 -7.25 -6.63
N GLY A 67 -0.02 -6.91 -7.92
CA GLY A 67 1.12 -7.09 -8.83
C GLY A 67 2.19 -5.99 -8.72
N ARG A 68 1.78 -4.73 -8.86
CA ARG A 68 2.71 -3.59 -8.75
C ARG A 68 3.27 -3.48 -7.34
N SER A 69 2.47 -3.82 -6.34
CA SER A 69 2.90 -3.77 -4.95
C SER A 69 3.98 -4.80 -4.63
N LEU A 70 3.99 -5.95 -5.32
CA LEU A 70 5.09 -6.92 -5.17
C LEU A 70 6.43 -6.31 -5.57
N ALA A 71 6.48 -5.61 -6.70
CA ALA A 71 7.70 -4.93 -7.14
C ALA A 71 8.13 -3.85 -6.14
N ALA A 72 7.16 -3.10 -5.61
CA ALA A 72 7.43 -2.08 -4.62
C ALA A 72 7.99 -2.68 -3.32
N VAL A 73 7.39 -3.77 -2.83
CA VAL A 73 7.87 -4.45 -1.62
C VAL A 73 9.30 -4.96 -1.81
N ASP A 74 9.58 -5.59 -2.96
CA ASP A 74 10.93 -6.07 -3.25
C ASP A 74 11.95 -4.93 -3.18
N PHE A 75 11.62 -3.79 -3.80
CA PHE A 75 12.46 -2.61 -3.75
C PHE A 75 12.67 -2.13 -2.30
N LEU A 76 11.59 -2.01 -1.53
CA LEU A 76 11.65 -1.51 -0.15
C LEU A 76 12.47 -2.43 0.76
N LEU A 77 12.33 -3.75 0.59
CA LEU A 77 13.13 -4.72 1.35
C LEU A 77 14.62 -4.54 1.06
N HIS A 78 15.00 -4.31 -0.21
CA HIS A 78 16.39 -4.04 -0.57
C HIS A 78 16.90 -2.72 0.02
N GLN A 79 16.01 -1.79 0.34
CA GLN A 79 16.36 -0.53 0.99
C GLN A 79 16.42 -0.67 2.52
N GLY A 80 16.19 -1.85 3.06
CA GLY A 80 16.28 -2.11 4.48
C GLY A 80 15.01 -1.84 5.28
N LEU A 81 13.89 -1.59 4.61
CA LEU A 81 12.60 -1.38 5.28
C LEU A 81 11.89 -2.72 5.52
N THR A 82 11.02 -2.75 6.52
CA THR A 82 10.09 -3.87 6.73
C THR A 82 8.86 -3.61 5.87
N ALA A 83 8.67 -4.41 4.83
CA ALA A 83 7.59 -4.19 3.88
C ALA A 83 6.80 -5.48 3.66
N ILE A 84 5.47 -5.35 3.55
CA ILE A 84 4.54 -6.46 3.41
C ILE A 84 3.57 -6.16 2.27
N ASN A 85 3.36 -7.09 1.36
CA ASN A 85 2.40 -6.94 0.27
C ASN A 85 0.98 -7.26 0.74
N VAL A 86 0.00 -6.48 0.27
CA VAL A 86 -1.42 -6.76 0.52
C VAL A 86 -1.97 -7.56 -0.67
N ILE A 87 -2.26 -8.84 -0.44
CA ILE A 87 -2.79 -9.75 -1.44
C ILE A 87 -4.17 -9.27 -1.89
N GLY A 88 -4.38 -9.25 -3.21
CA GLY A 88 -5.66 -8.85 -3.78
C GLY A 88 -5.89 -7.34 -3.82
N GLY A 89 -5.10 -6.58 -3.10
CA GLY A 89 -5.06 -5.13 -3.16
C GLY A 89 -6.38 -4.43 -2.88
N THR A 90 -6.51 -3.23 -3.44
CA THR A 90 -7.72 -2.40 -3.31
C THR A 90 -8.95 -3.11 -3.87
N ALA A 91 -8.78 -3.93 -4.93
CA ALA A 91 -9.91 -4.68 -5.49
C ALA A 91 -10.50 -5.65 -4.47
N ALA A 92 -9.67 -6.41 -3.76
CA ALA A 92 -10.15 -7.33 -2.73
C ALA A 92 -10.81 -6.59 -1.57
N TRP A 93 -10.25 -5.44 -1.19
CA TRP A 93 -10.83 -4.59 -0.15
C TRP A 93 -12.24 -4.15 -0.52
N ILE A 94 -12.44 -3.68 -1.75
CA ILE A 94 -13.75 -3.24 -2.25
C ILE A 94 -14.72 -4.41 -2.35
N GLU A 95 -14.29 -5.54 -2.90
CA GLU A 95 -15.13 -6.73 -3.04
C GLU A 95 -15.63 -7.26 -1.70
N SER A 96 -14.86 -7.06 -0.64
CA SER A 96 -15.26 -7.47 0.71
C SER A 96 -16.31 -6.55 1.34
N GLY A 97 -16.69 -5.46 0.66
CA GLY A 97 -17.67 -4.50 1.17
C GLY A 97 -17.10 -3.46 2.11
N ARG A 98 -15.79 -3.38 2.24
CA ARG A 98 -15.13 -2.41 3.13
C ARG A 98 -15.14 -1.00 2.51
N PRO A 99 -15.20 0.05 3.33
CA PRO A 99 -15.35 1.42 2.80
C PRO A 99 -14.08 1.94 2.14
N VAL A 100 -14.27 2.83 1.16
CA VAL A 100 -13.19 3.54 0.48
C VAL A 100 -13.55 5.01 0.36
N GLU A 101 -12.52 5.83 0.17
CA GLU A 101 -12.70 7.23 -0.22
C GLU A 101 -12.61 7.34 -1.74
N THR A 102 -13.31 8.31 -2.30
CA THR A 102 -13.33 8.60 -3.74
C THR A 102 -13.09 10.08 -3.97
N GLY A 103 -12.64 10.41 -5.18
CA GLY A 103 -12.38 11.80 -5.58
C GLY A 103 -10.94 12.22 -5.36
N GLU A 104 -10.60 13.42 -5.83
CA GLU A 104 -9.25 13.93 -5.72
C GLU A 104 -8.87 14.11 -4.24
N PRO A 105 -7.66 13.72 -3.84
CA PRO A 105 -7.18 13.99 -2.48
C PRO A 105 -7.05 15.48 -2.26
N THR A 106 -7.40 15.93 -1.06
CA THR A 106 -7.26 17.35 -0.70
C THR A 106 -6.02 17.59 0.14
#